data_a843e8e32e0d6d774e06c440bad796c3
#
_entry.id   a843e8e32e0d6d774e06c440bad796c3
#
_cell.length_a   1.000
_cell.length_b   1.000
_cell.length_c   1.000
_cell.angle_alpha   90.00
_cell.angle_beta   90.00
_cell.angle_gamma   90.00
#
_symmetry.space_group_name_H-M   'P 1'
#
loop_
_entity.id
_entity.type
_entity.pdbx_description
1 polymer ?
#
loop_
_entity_poly.entity_id
_entity_poly.type
_entity_poly.pdbx_seq_one_letter_code
_entity_poly.pdbx_strand_id
1 'polypeptide(L)'
;MVDLSKWQSHLDAFQSELIAATNNSQALVPVIKGNGYGVGLARLIEQAQRMGVTEVAVDTVLEANFLNSDSKLTMQVLQPVRDSDEIKTNEFIYTIDQYSPIEKLPANAKIIVEVKTSLQRFGIEQTELSTFLKSIPVNISVIGIGTHLPIGNKKNLAQVKSIAEVVNSYALGNNTKLNFYTSHLTNVELTALADFRQLNLRVRVGTGLWLGDRSALQLEGEILEIRAVNSRVGYGQRRIRSNQVAIVSGGTKHGIGLRAAATPTGIRSKLVSVALGVLEALGDARSPFVYKGKALNFVDTPHMSVSMILLPKNHDLKVGQYLKAQVRFTTTNPDWVLTK
;
A
#
# COMPACT_ATOMS: atom_id res chain seq x y z
N MET A 1 6.40 -13.28 10.11
CA MET A 1 6.70 -14.51 9.33
C MET A 1 5.97 -14.47 8.00
N VAL A 2 6.61 -14.88 6.93
CA VAL A 2 6.04 -14.98 5.57
C VAL A 2 6.13 -16.44 5.14
N ASP A 3 4.99 -17.05 4.83
CA ASP A 3 4.92 -18.34 4.14
C ASP A 3 5.20 -18.08 2.65
N LEU A 4 6.45 -18.31 2.25
CA LEU A 4 6.93 -17.89 0.94
C LEU A 4 6.21 -18.62 -0.21
N SER A 5 5.93 -19.91 -0.02
CA SER A 5 5.23 -20.72 -1.02
C SER A 5 3.82 -20.21 -1.29
N LYS A 6 3.02 -19.98 -0.23
CA LYS A 6 1.68 -19.43 -0.37
C LYS A 6 1.69 -18.02 -0.96
N TRP A 7 2.61 -17.19 -0.49
CA TRP A 7 2.72 -15.82 -0.97
C TRP A 7 3.04 -15.76 -2.45
N GLN A 8 4.05 -16.53 -2.90
CA GLN A 8 4.43 -16.59 -4.31
C GLN A 8 3.30 -17.19 -5.19
N SER A 9 2.62 -18.23 -4.72
CA SER A 9 1.47 -18.79 -5.43
C SER A 9 0.37 -17.74 -5.65
N HIS A 10 0.10 -16.89 -4.63
CA HIS A 10 -0.84 -15.78 -4.78
C HIS A 10 -0.35 -14.74 -5.79
N LEU A 11 0.93 -14.34 -5.74
CA LEU A 11 1.50 -13.36 -6.67
C LEU A 11 1.41 -13.85 -8.12
N ASP A 12 1.75 -15.12 -8.35
CA ASP A 12 1.73 -15.73 -9.69
C ASP A 12 0.29 -15.87 -10.24
N ALA A 13 -0.65 -16.26 -9.39
CA ALA A 13 -2.08 -16.31 -9.76
C ALA A 13 -2.61 -14.91 -10.11
N PHE A 14 -2.31 -13.91 -9.27
CA PHE A 14 -2.72 -12.52 -9.50
C PHE A 14 -2.18 -11.99 -10.85
N GLN A 15 -0.89 -12.22 -11.13
CA GLN A 15 -0.29 -11.80 -12.39
C GLN A 15 -0.94 -12.50 -13.58
N SER A 16 -1.18 -13.82 -13.49
CA SER A 16 -1.80 -14.60 -14.55
C SER A 16 -3.22 -14.13 -14.89
N GLU A 17 -4.02 -13.85 -13.86
CA GLU A 17 -5.37 -13.29 -14.01
C GLU A 17 -5.34 -11.91 -14.69
N LEU A 18 -4.39 -11.07 -14.30
CA LEU A 18 -4.24 -9.73 -14.87
C LEU A 18 -3.82 -9.79 -16.35
N ILE A 19 -2.88 -10.67 -16.70
CA ILE A 19 -2.48 -10.91 -18.09
C ILE A 19 -3.69 -11.37 -18.93
N ALA A 20 -4.47 -12.30 -18.41
CA ALA A 20 -5.67 -12.78 -19.08
C ALA A 20 -6.71 -11.66 -19.31
N ALA A 21 -6.92 -10.79 -18.31
CA ALA A 21 -7.88 -9.70 -18.39
C ALA A 21 -7.45 -8.57 -19.35
N THR A 22 -6.14 -8.33 -19.52
CA THR A 22 -5.61 -7.22 -20.31
C THR A 22 -5.01 -7.64 -21.65
N ASN A 23 -4.82 -8.95 -21.87
CA ASN A 23 -4.05 -9.50 -22.98
C ASN A 23 -2.66 -8.84 -23.14
N ASN A 24 -2.02 -8.51 -22.00
CA ASN A 24 -0.74 -7.81 -21.94
C ASN A 24 0.15 -8.44 -20.86
N SER A 25 1.25 -9.09 -21.25
CA SER A 25 2.20 -9.71 -20.32
C SER A 25 2.92 -8.71 -19.41
N GLN A 26 2.96 -7.44 -19.78
CA GLN A 26 3.56 -6.35 -19.02
C GLN A 26 2.52 -5.43 -18.36
N ALA A 27 1.27 -5.88 -18.21
CA ALA A 27 0.22 -5.06 -17.61
C ALA A 27 0.49 -4.73 -16.14
N LEU A 28 1.08 -5.64 -15.38
CA LEU A 28 1.33 -5.47 -13.94
C LEU A 28 2.44 -4.46 -13.67
N VAL A 29 2.11 -3.44 -12.88
CA VAL A 29 3.07 -2.49 -12.29
C VAL A 29 2.93 -2.58 -10.77
N PRO A 30 3.79 -3.38 -10.10
CA PRO A 30 3.78 -3.49 -8.64
C PRO A 30 4.07 -2.15 -7.97
N VAL A 31 3.25 -1.76 -6.99
CA VAL A 31 3.50 -0.57 -6.18
C VAL A 31 4.33 -0.96 -4.97
N ILE A 32 5.53 -0.39 -4.84
CA ILE A 32 6.50 -0.64 -3.77
C ILE A 32 6.80 0.67 -3.08
N LYS A 33 6.27 0.88 -1.87
CA LYS A 33 6.39 2.17 -1.17
C LYS A 33 6.23 2.07 0.35
N GLY A 34 6.62 3.15 1.03
CA GLY A 34 6.48 3.29 2.48
C GLY A 34 7.22 2.21 3.25
N ASN A 35 6.54 1.49 4.14
CA ASN A 35 7.12 0.40 4.91
C ASN A 35 7.25 -0.93 4.15
N GLY A 36 7.11 -0.94 2.82
CA GLY A 36 7.11 -2.16 2.02
C GLY A 36 5.99 -3.13 2.43
N TYR A 37 4.80 -2.61 2.77
CA TYR A 37 3.64 -3.39 3.20
C TYR A 37 3.92 -4.34 4.38
N GLY A 38 4.87 -3.98 5.25
CA GLY A 38 5.29 -4.80 6.39
C GLY A 38 6.24 -5.96 6.04
N VAL A 39 6.61 -6.11 4.77
CA VAL A 39 7.51 -7.16 4.27
C VAL A 39 8.91 -6.60 3.98
N GLY A 40 9.00 -5.28 3.79
CA GLY A 40 10.23 -4.56 3.47
C GLY A 40 10.43 -4.33 1.98
N LEU A 41 10.95 -3.14 1.63
CA LEU A 41 11.08 -2.69 0.23
C LEU A 41 11.97 -3.61 -0.60
N ALA A 42 13.14 -4.01 -0.07
CA ALA A 42 14.09 -4.88 -0.78
C ALA A 42 13.46 -6.21 -1.20
N ARG A 43 12.70 -6.85 -0.30
CA ARG A 43 12.03 -8.12 -0.60
C ARG A 43 10.94 -7.96 -1.65
N LEU A 44 10.24 -6.82 -1.67
CA LEU A 44 9.26 -6.55 -2.73
C LEU A 44 9.92 -6.37 -4.09
N ILE A 45 11.10 -5.72 -4.15
CA ILE A 45 11.92 -5.62 -5.36
C ILE A 45 12.33 -7.02 -5.85
N GLU A 46 12.85 -7.88 -4.96
CA GLU A 46 13.20 -9.27 -5.31
C GLU A 46 12.01 -10.03 -5.91
N GLN A 47 10.82 -9.91 -5.30
CA GLN A 47 9.63 -10.57 -5.84
C GLN A 47 9.16 -9.97 -7.17
N ALA A 48 9.24 -8.66 -7.35
CA ALA A 48 8.94 -8.02 -8.64
C ALA A 48 9.89 -8.52 -9.74
N GLN A 49 11.18 -8.64 -9.44
CA GLN A 49 12.17 -9.22 -10.37
C GLN A 49 11.87 -10.69 -10.69
N ARG A 50 11.52 -11.51 -9.68
CA ARG A 50 11.10 -12.91 -9.86
C ARG A 50 9.87 -13.03 -10.79
N MET A 51 8.92 -12.13 -10.65
CA MET A 51 7.73 -12.09 -11.50
C MET A 51 8.01 -11.63 -12.94
N GLY A 52 9.23 -11.21 -13.27
CA GLY A 52 9.62 -10.79 -14.61
C GLY A 52 8.99 -9.47 -15.07
N VAL A 53 8.50 -8.62 -14.14
CA VAL A 53 8.04 -7.28 -14.49
C VAL A 53 9.23 -6.39 -14.84
N THR A 54 9.01 -5.41 -15.71
CA THR A 54 10.07 -4.49 -16.14
C THR A 54 10.02 -3.14 -15.40
N GLU A 55 8.91 -2.87 -14.72
CA GLU A 55 8.60 -1.59 -14.10
C GLU A 55 7.94 -1.79 -12.74
N VAL A 56 8.28 -0.95 -11.78
CA VAL A 56 7.63 -0.86 -10.47
C VAL A 56 7.30 0.60 -10.17
N ALA A 57 6.25 0.83 -9.39
CA ALA A 57 5.85 2.16 -8.97
C ALA A 57 6.26 2.41 -7.51
N VAL A 58 7.01 3.48 -7.28
CA VAL A 58 7.47 3.95 -5.97
C VAL A 58 6.79 5.27 -5.61
N ASP A 59 6.81 5.67 -4.33
CA ASP A 59 6.04 6.85 -3.93
C ASP A 59 6.68 8.16 -4.39
N THR A 60 7.95 8.36 -4.11
CA THR A 60 8.67 9.63 -4.29
C THR A 60 9.96 9.45 -5.09
N VAL A 61 10.51 10.58 -5.59
CA VAL A 61 11.86 10.62 -6.20
C VAL A 61 12.92 10.13 -5.21
N LEU A 62 12.76 10.44 -3.92
CA LEU A 62 13.70 9.99 -2.89
C LEU A 62 13.68 8.46 -2.75
N GLU A 63 12.50 7.83 -2.71
CA GLU A 63 12.40 6.35 -2.71
C GLU A 63 12.98 5.74 -3.97
N ALA A 64 12.73 6.34 -5.14
CA ALA A 64 13.31 5.89 -6.41
C ALA A 64 14.84 5.90 -6.36
N ASN A 65 15.43 7.00 -5.92
CA ASN A 65 16.89 7.13 -5.78
C ASN A 65 17.47 6.08 -4.79
N PHE A 66 16.75 5.80 -3.71
CA PHE A 66 17.17 4.81 -2.70
C PHE A 66 17.11 3.37 -3.25
N LEU A 67 16.08 3.02 -4.03
CA LEU A 67 15.85 1.66 -4.51
C LEU A 67 16.55 1.33 -5.83
N ASN A 68 16.99 2.34 -6.59
CA ASN A 68 17.56 2.13 -7.92
C ASN A 68 18.95 1.49 -7.91
N SER A 69 19.73 1.62 -6.82
CA SER A 69 21.13 1.19 -6.75
C SER A 69 21.34 -0.29 -7.06
N ASP A 70 20.36 -1.14 -6.75
CA ASP A 70 20.48 -2.60 -6.84
C ASP A 70 19.40 -3.24 -7.76
N SER A 71 18.62 -2.44 -8.48
CA SER A 71 17.46 -2.92 -9.24
C SER A 71 17.65 -2.74 -10.75
N LYS A 72 17.32 -3.79 -11.52
CA LYS A 72 17.21 -3.74 -13.00
C LYS A 72 15.80 -3.25 -13.45
N LEU A 73 14.97 -2.82 -12.52
CA LEU A 73 13.60 -2.40 -12.78
C LEU A 73 13.54 -0.90 -13.06
N THR A 74 12.72 -0.49 -14.02
CA THR A 74 12.42 0.93 -14.22
C THR A 74 11.54 1.42 -13.07
N MET A 75 11.96 2.51 -12.40
CA MET A 75 11.20 3.13 -11.31
C MET A 75 10.22 4.16 -11.85
N GLN A 76 8.92 3.94 -11.63
CA GLN A 76 7.87 4.94 -11.84
C GLN A 76 7.62 5.68 -10.53
N VAL A 77 7.81 6.99 -10.51
CA VAL A 77 7.50 7.85 -9.35
C VAL A 77 6.03 8.21 -9.38
N LEU A 78 5.28 7.86 -8.31
CA LEU A 78 3.82 8.05 -8.24
C LEU A 78 3.40 9.47 -7.87
N GLN A 79 4.15 10.13 -6.97
CA GLN A 79 3.85 11.51 -6.63
C GLN A 79 4.29 12.42 -7.78
N PRO A 80 3.42 13.34 -8.22
CA PRO A 80 3.82 14.30 -9.21
C PRO A 80 5.02 15.14 -8.75
N VAL A 81 5.98 15.31 -9.64
CA VAL A 81 7.22 16.07 -9.36
C VAL A 81 6.91 17.46 -8.83
N ARG A 82 7.70 17.91 -7.86
CA ARG A 82 7.63 19.23 -7.24
C ARG A 82 8.98 19.93 -7.23
N ASP A 83 8.98 21.23 -6.94
CA ASP A 83 10.20 22.05 -6.88
C ASP A 83 11.25 21.56 -5.89
N SER A 84 10.82 20.89 -4.82
CA SER A 84 11.68 20.33 -3.77
C SER A 84 12.34 19.02 -4.14
N ASP A 85 11.96 18.37 -5.26
CA ASP A 85 12.50 17.08 -5.65
C ASP A 85 13.91 17.22 -6.26
N GLU A 86 14.84 16.38 -5.82
CA GLU A 86 16.18 16.23 -6.41
C GLU A 86 16.15 15.27 -7.59
N ILE A 87 15.94 15.80 -8.79
CA ILE A 87 15.91 15.01 -10.02
C ILE A 87 17.33 14.83 -10.54
N LYS A 88 17.86 13.60 -10.46
CA LYS A 88 19.28 13.28 -10.78
C LYS A 88 19.47 12.50 -12.07
N THR A 89 18.41 11.91 -12.62
CA THR A 89 18.51 10.99 -13.75
C THR A 89 17.32 11.09 -14.68
N ASN A 90 17.46 10.70 -15.94
CA ASN A 90 16.36 10.52 -16.89
C ASN A 90 15.92 9.04 -17.01
N GLU A 91 16.46 8.15 -16.17
CA GLU A 91 16.14 6.72 -16.20
C GLU A 91 14.78 6.43 -15.55
N PHE A 92 14.31 7.30 -14.64
CA PHE A 92 13.01 7.13 -14.01
C PHE A 92 11.88 7.59 -14.92
N ILE A 93 10.70 7.09 -14.61
CA ILE A 93 9.44 7.59 -15.17
C ILE A 93 8.83 8.53 -14.14
N TYR A 94 8.74 9.81 -14.49
CA TYR A 94 8.20 10.84 -13.60
C TYR A 94 6.72 11.06 -13.82
N THR A 95 5.94 11.10 -12.76
CA THR A 95 4.54 11.55 -12.85
C THR A 95 4.50 13.08 -12.79
N ILE A 96 3.73 13.69 -13.69
CA ILE A 96 3.51 15.13 -13.72
C ILE A 96 2.02 15.48 -13.68
N ASP A 97 1.72 16.67 -13.18
CA ASP A 97 0.43 17.34 -13.19
C ASP A 97 0.59 18.83 -13.52
N GLN A 98 -0.48 19.61 -13.40
CA GLN A 98 -0.47 21.06 -13.71
C GLN A 98 0.52 21.89 -12.86
N TYR A 99 1.00 21.38 -11.73
CA TYR A 99 1.93 22.08 -10.82
C TYR A 99 3.37 21.55 -10.90
N SER A 100 3.63 20.64 -11.84
CA SER A 100 4.96 20.04 -11.95
C SER A 100 5.91 20.96 -12.71
N PRO A 101 7.13 21.19 -12.20
CA PRO A 101 8.15 22.02 -12.85
C PRO A 101 8.82 21.24 -13.99
N ILE A 102 8.16 21.17 -15.16
CA ILE A 102 8.61 20.37 -16.32
C ILE A 102 10.00 20.81 -16.81
N GLU A 103 10.32 22.09 -16.68
CA GLU A 103 11.61 22.68 -17.05
C GLU A 103 12.79 22.18 -16.21
N LYS A 104 12.53 21.59 -15.02
CA LYS A 104 13.55 20.96 -14.17
C LYS A 104 13.85 19.51 -14.55
N LEU A 105 13.03 18.92 -15.42
CA LEU A 105 13.27 17.54 -15.86
C LEU A 105 14.47 17.50 -16.81
N PRO A 106 15.35 16.50 -16.70
CA PRO A 106 16.46 16.34 -17.62
C PRO A 106 15.97 16.06 -19.04
N ALA A 107 16.79 16.39 -20.03
CA ALA A 107 16.49 16.07 -21.42
C ALA A 107 16.23 14.58 -21.61
N ASN A 108 15.25 14.25 -22.43
CA ASN A 108 14.76 12.88 -22.68
C ASN A 108 14.14 12.18 -21.45
N ALA A 109 13.76 12.94 -20.41
CA ALA A 109 13.01 12.38 -19.30
C ALA A 109 11.71 11.75 -19.79
N LYS A 110 11.40 10.58 -19.25
CA LYS A 110 10.15 9.86 -19.50
C LYS A 110 9.09 10.31 -18.51
N ILE A 111 7.92 10.70 -18.99
CA ILE A 111 6.86 11.17 -18.10
C ILE A 111 5.54 10.45 -18.33
N ILE A 112 4.76 10.41 -17.25
CA ILE A 112 3.34 10.06 -17.23
C ILE A 112 2.57 11.32 -16.81
N VAL A 113 1.57 11.70 -17.58
CA VAL A 113 0.66 12.78 -17.20
C VAL A 113 -0.48 12.18 -16.36
N GLU A 114 -0.59 12.56 -15.11
CA GLU A 114 -1.69 12.11 -14.26
C GLU A 114 -2.94 12.91 -14.54
N VAL A 115 -4.08 12.24 -14.73
CA VAL A 115 -5.40 12.84 -14.96
C VAL A 115 -6.24 12.74 -13.71
N LYS A 116 -6.86 13.85 -13.31
CA LYS A 116 -7.71 13.92 -12.14
C LYS A 116 -8.95 13.02 -12.29
N THR A 117 -9.24 12.28 -11.26
CA THR A 117 -10.40 11.39 -11.18
C THR A 117 -11.34 11.81 -10.06
N SER A 118 -12.44 11.10 -9.86
CA SER A 118 -13.34 11.29 -8.74
C SER A 118 -12.68 11.12 -7.35
N LEU A 119 -11.44 10.60 -7.30
CA LEU A 119 -10.63 10.58 -6.08
C LEU A 119 -10.19 11.99 -5.64
N GLN A 120 -10.14 12.97 -6.56
CA GLN A 120 -9.79 14.38 -6.30
C GLN A 120 -8.44 14.56 -5.60
N ARG A 121 -7.39 13.85 -6.07
CA ARG A 121 -6.06 13.90 -5.45
C ARG A 121 -5.06 14.70 -6.28
N PHE A 122 -4.51 14.08 -7.31
CA PHE A 122 -3.53 14.69 -8.23
C PHE A 122 -4.04 14.62 -9.66
N GLY A 123 -3.43 15.39 -10.54
CA GLY A 123 -3.67 15.33 -11.97
C GLY A 123 -4.22 16.61 -12.54
N ILE A 124 -4.25 16.67 -13.87
CA ILE A 124 -4.90 17.72 -14.67
C ILE A 124 -6.37 17.36 -14.91
N GLU A 125 -7.19 18.35 -15.19
CA GLU A 125 -8.59 18.10 -15.58
C GLU A 125 -8.63 17.39 -16.95
N GLN A 126 -9.55 16.44 -17.13
CA GLN A 126 -9.69 15.68 -18.37
C GLN A 126 -9.88 16.62 -19.60
N THR A 127 -10.61 17.71 -19.42
CA THR A 127 -10.88 18.70 -20.48
C THR A 127 -9.64 19.45 -20.93
N GLU A 128 -8.61 19.54 -20.10
CA GLU A 128 -7.36 20.24 -20.38
C GLU A 128 -6.27 19.31 -20.93
N LEU A 129 -6.49 17.98 -20.88
CA LEU A 129 -5.47 16.98 -21.21
C LEU A 129 -4.85 17.21 -22.60
N SER A 130 -5.66 17.38 -23.63
CA SER A 130 -5.16 17.54 -25.00
C SER A 130 -4.33 18.81 -25.18
N THR A 131 -4.71 19.91 -24.51
CA THR A 131 -3.95 21.17 -24.54
C THR A 131 -2.65 21.04 -23.76
N PHE A 132 -2.70 20.41 -22.59
CA PHE A 132 -1.54 20.15 -21.77
C PHE A 132 -0.49 19.29 -22.49
N LEU A 133 -0.92 18.21 -23.16
CA LEU A 133 -0.01 17.34 -23.92
C LEU A 133 0.71 18.09 -25.06
N LYS A 134 0.05 19.05 -25.69
CA LYS A 134 0.66 19.88 -26.74
C LYS A 134 1.66 20.91 -26.18
N SER A 135 1.56 21.26 -24.91
CA SER A 135 2.49 22.22 -24.27
C SER A 135 3.77 21.55 -23.74
N ILE A 136 3.84 20.22 -23.70
CA ILE A 136 5.03 19.49 -23.24
C ILE A 136 6.19 19.78 -24.21
N PRO A 137 7.38 20.17 -23.69
CA PRO A 137 8.56 20.39 -24.51
C PRO A 137 8.96 19.14 -25.31
N VAL A 138 9.42 19.33 -26.54
CA VAL A 138 9.79 18.23 -27.48
C VAL A 138 10.93 17.34 -26.98
N ASN A 139 11.75 17.84 -26.08
CA ASN A 139 12.82 17.09 -25.44
C ASN A 139 12.37 16.24 -24.23
N ILE A 140 11.07 16.18 -23.94
CA ILE A 140 10.47 15.36 -22.89
C ILE A 140 9.59 14.29 -23.53
N SER A 141 9.76 13.04 -23.10
CA SER A 141 9.05 11.89 -23.67
C SER A 141 7.79 11.56 -22.88
N VAL A 142 6.60 11.87 -23.42
CA VAL A 142 5.33 11.42 -22.85
C VAL A 142 5.16 9.92 -23.17
N ILE A 143 5.38 9.04 -22.21
CA ILE A 143 5.24 7.59 -22.41
C ILE A 143 3.87 7.07 -22.04
N GLY A 144 3.05 7.86 -21.34
CA GLY A 144 1.72 7.40 -20.93
C GLY A 144 0.92 8.42 -20.14
N ILE A 145 -0.30 8.01 -19.86
CA ILE A 145 -1.28 8.76 -19.07
C ILE A 145 -1.66 7.91 -17.84
N GLY A 146 -1.72 8.56 -16.68
CA GLY A 146 -2.05 7.93 -15.40
C GLY A 146 -3.42 8.32 -14.88
N THR A 147 -4.12 7.35 -14.28
CA THR A 147 -5.36 7.56 -13.53
C THR A 147 -5.31 6.84 -12.21
N HIS A 148 -5.73 7.49 -11.12
CA HIS A 148 -5.87 6.84 -9.83
C HIS A 148 -7.33 6.92 -9.35
N LEU A 149 -7.98 5.77 -9.21
CA LEU A 149 -9.41 5.66 -8.95
C LEU A 149 -9.70 5.38 -7.47
N PRO A 150 -10.87 5.79 -6.95
CA PRO A 150 -11.33 5.37 -5.64
C PRO A 150 -11.66 3.87 -5.61
N ILE A 151 -11.44 3.24 -4.46
CA ILE A 151 -11.71 1.81 -4.28
C ILE A 151 -13.23 1.55 -4.30
N GLY A 152 -13.67 0.59 -5.12
CA GLY A 152 -15.05 0.08 -5.13
C GLY A 152 -16.12 1.08 -5.61
N ASN A 153 -15.74 2.13 -6.31
CA ASN A 153 -16.71 3.05 -6.89
C ASN A 153 -17.26 2.50 -8.21
N LYS A 154 -18.57 2.28 -8.28
CA LYS A 154 -19.28 1.75 -9.46
C LYS A 154 -19.15 2.62 -10.73
N LYS A 155 -18.75 3.88 -10.59
CA LYS A 155 -18.54 4.80 -11.71
C LYS A 155 -17.12 4.76 -12.29
N ASN A 156 -16.22 3.97 -11.71
CA ASN A 156 -14.81 3.90 -12.13
C ASN A 156 -14.67 3.54 -13.62
N LEU A 157 -15.37 2.51 -14.10
CA LEU A 157 -15.28 2.09 -15.48
C LEU A 157 -15.73 3.19 -16.44
N ALA A 158 -16.86 3.85 -16.19
CA ALA A 158 -17.35 4.93 -17.02
C ALA A 158 -16.38 6.11 -17.09
N GLN A 159 -15.82 6.50 -15.93
CA GLN A 159 -14.84 7.59 -15.87
C GLN A 159 -13.55 7.24 -16.62
N VAL A 160 -13.02 6.05 -16.39
CA VAL A 160 -11.78 5.61 -17.05
C VAL A 160 -11.95 5.45 -18.56
N LYS A 161 -13.10 4.95 -19.01
CA LYS A 161 -13.42 4.87 -20.46
C LYS A 161 -13.42 6.24 -21.10
N SER A 162 -14.07 7.24 -20.49
CA SER A 162 -14.09 8.60 -20.99
C SER A 162 -12.68 9.20 -21.14
N ILE A 163 -11.81 8.97 -20.15
CA ILE A 163 -10.41 9.40 -20.23
C ILE A 163 -9.67 8.63 -21.33
N ALA A 164 -9.85 7.30 -21.39
CA ALA A 164 -9.21 6.45 -22.38
C ALA A 164 -9.60 6.84 -23.85
N GLU A 165 -10.84 7.27 -24.09
CA GLU A 165 -11.29 7.79 -25.39
C GLU A 165 -10.49 9.03 -25.82
N VAL A 166 -10.27 10.00 -24.92
CA VAL A 166 -9.47 11.19 -25.19
C VAL A 166 -8.02 10.81 -25.49
N VAL A 167 -7.43 9.93 -24.67
CA VAL A 167 -6.03 9.49 -24.83
C VAL A 167 -5.86 8.68 -26.12
N ASN A 168 -6.77 7.78 -26.43
CA ASN A 168 -6.73 6.98 -27.66
C ASN A 168 -6.85 7.86 -28.92
N SER A 169 -7.72 8.86 -28.88
CA SER A 169 -7.86 9.83 -29.99
C SER A 169 -6.58 10.65 -30.20
N TYR A 170 -5.95 11.09 -29.09
CA TYR A 170 -4.65 11.78 -29.16
C TYR A 170 -3.55 10.86 -29.71
N ALA A 171 -3.48 9.61 -29.28
CA ALA A 171 -2.50 8.64 -29.72
C ALA A 171 -2.67 8.29 -31.22
N LEU A 172 -3.91 8.13 -31.69
CA LEU A 172 -4.23 7.94 -33.10
C LEU A 172 -3.80 9.13 -33.97
N GLY A 173 -4.11 10.35 -33.52
CA GLY A 173 -3.76 11.58 -34.26
C GLY A 173 -2.25 11.80 -34.37
N ASN A 174 -1.46 11.27 -33.45
CA ASN A 174 0.01 11.36 -33.43
C ASN A 174 0.70 10.07 -33.93
N ASN A 175 -0.05 9.08 -34.42
CA ASN A 175 0.46 7.78 -34.86
C ASN A 175 1.39 7.12 -33.84
N THR A 176 1.02 7.13 -32.55
CA THR A 176 1.79 6.59 -31.43
C THR A 176 0.98 5.63 -30.59
N LYS A 177 1.66 4.78 -29.81
CA LYS A 177 1.05 4.02 -28.72
C LYS A 177 1.47 4.59 -27.38
N LEU A 178 0.52 4.74 -26.46
CA LEU A 178 0.74 5.23 -25.11
C LEU A 178 0.43 4.15 -24.06
N ASN A 179 1.19 4.14 -22.98
CA ASN A 179 0.81 3.38 -21.81
C ASN A 179 -0.36 4.09 -21.11
N PHE A 180 -1.36 3.30 -20.69
CA PHE A 180 -2.49 3.81 -19.94
C PHE A 180 -2.49 3.19 -18.56
N TYR A 181 -2.04 3.96 -17.58
CA TYR A 181 -1.89 3.53 -16.20
C TYR A 181 -3.19 3.71 -15.42
N THR A 182 -3.66 2.64 -14.80
CA THR A 182 -4.88 2.68 -14.00
C THR A 182 -4.72 1.89 -12.69
N SER A 183 -5.70 1.97 -11.80
CA SER A 183 -5.75 1.25 -10.53
C SER A 183 -7.19 0.97 -10.13
N HIS A 184 -7.40 0.02 -9.21
CA HIS A 184 -8.70 -0.27 -8.58
C HIS A 184 -9.84 -0.61 -9.53
N LEU A 185 -9.53 -1.20 -10.69
CA LEU A 185 -10.48 -1.84 -11.59
C LEU A 185 -10.49 -3.35 -11.37
N THR A 186 -11.63 -3.97 -11.55
CA THR A 186 -11.79 -5.42 -11.59
C THR A 186 -11.30 -5.99 -12.95
N ASN A 187 -11.02 -7.29 -13.03
CA ASN A 187 -10.60 -7.94 -14.26
C ASN A 187 -11.65 -7.74 -15.38
N VAL A 188 -12.95 -7.78 -15.06
CA VAL A 188 -14.04 -7.52 -16.01
C VAL A 188 -13.98 -6.08 -16.56
N GLU A 189 -13.71 -5.10 -15.69
CA GLU A 189 -13.57 -3.71 -16.10
C GLU A 189 -12.32 -3.47 -16.94
N LEU A 190 -11.21 -4.16 -16.63
CA LEU A 190 -9.97 -4.11 -17.43
C LEU A 190 -10.18 -4.70 -18.84
N THR A 191 -10.87 -5.83 -18.94
CA THR A 191 -11.24 -6.43 -20.26
C THR A 191 -12.05 -5.45 -21.10
N ALA A 192 -12.94 -4.67 -20.49
CA ALA A 192 -13.72 -3.66 -21.19
C ALA A 192 -12.90 -2.44 -21.69
N LEU A 193 -11.62 -2.33 -21.32
CA LEU A 193 -10.69 -1.34 -21.85
C LEU A 193 -9.77 -1.87 -22.96
N ALA A 194 -9.79 -3.18 -23.22
CA ALA A 194 -8.93 -3.82 -24.24
C ALA A 194 -9.23 -3.36 -25.67
N ASP A 195 -10.40 -2.77 -25.93
CA ASP A 195 -10.81 -2.24 -27.23
C ASP A 195 -10.02 -0.98 -27.67
N PHE A 196 -9.35 -0.30 -26.74
CA PHE A 196 -8.53 0.88 -27.04
C PHE A 196 -7.15 0.48 -27.59
N ARG A 197 -7.08 0.14 -28.88
CA ARG A 197 -5.90 -0.47 -29.55
C ARG A 197 -4.61 0.35 -29.50
N GLN A 198 -4.70 1.68 -29.32
CA GLN A 198 -3.52 2.55 -29.19
C GLN A 198 -3.03 2.66 -27.74
N LEU A 199 -3.71 2.00 -26.79
CA LEU A 199 -3.35 2.03 -25.39
C LEU A 199 -2.80 0.70 -24.92
N ASN A 200 -1.62 0.72 -24.29
CA ASN A 200 -1.09 -0.41 -23.57
C ASN A 200 -1.55 -0.29 -22.11
N LEU A 201 -2.46 -1.15 -21.67
CA LEU A 201 -2.93 -1.12 -20.28
C LEU A 201 -1.81 -1.49 -19.32
N ARG A 202 -1.61 -0.65 -18.31
CA ARG A 202 -0.65 -0.81 -17.22
C ARG A 202 -1.42 -0.64 -15.89
N VAL A 203 -1.40 -1.64 -15.04
CA VAL A 203 -2.23 -1.67 -13.82
C VAL A 203 -1.34 -1.57 -12.59
N ARG A 204 -1.44 -0.45 -11.87
CA ARG A 204 -0.71 -0.18 -10.63
C ARG A 204 -1.39 -0.90 -9.47
N VAL A 205 -0.71 -1.86 -8.86
CA VAL A 205 -1.27 -2.69 -7.79
C VAL A 205 -0.33 -2.74 -6.58
N GLY A 206 -0.85 -2.35 -5.43
CA GLY A 206 -0.14 -2.41 -4.15
C GLY A 206 -0.73 -3.47 -3.21
N THR A 207 -1.68 -3.04 -2.37
CA THR A 207 -2.26 -3.88 -1.30
C THR A 207 -2.86 -5.20 -1.82
N GLY A 208 -3.54 -5.18 -2.96
CA GLY A 208 -4.15 -6.38 -3.55
C GLY A 208 -3.10 -7.41 -3.97
N LEU A 209 -1.96 -6.96 -4.49
CA LEU A 209 -0.85 -7.82 -4.86
C LEU A 209 -0.13 -8.36 -3.61
N TRP A 210 0.38 -7.47 -2.76
CA TRP A 210 1.29 -7.86 -1.68
C TRP A 210 0.61 -8.49 -0.47
N LEU A 211 -0.65 -8.11 -0.20
CA LEU A 211 -1.43 -8.52 0.98
C LEU A 211 -2.74 -9.24 0.64
N GLY A 212 -2.92 -9.68 -0.60
CA GLY A 212 -4.14 -10.33 -1.06
C GLY A 212 -4.38 -11.67 -0.37
N ASP A 213 -3.35 -12.50 -0.23
CA ASP A 213 -3.41 -13.67 0.63
C ASP A 213 -2.83 -13.37 2.03
N ARG A 214 -3.71 -13.01 2.94
CA ARG A 214 -3.33 -12.77 4.34
C ARG A 214 -2.95 -14.03 5.10
N SER A 215 -3.28 -15.23 4.61
CA SER A 215 -2.89 -16.48 5.25
C SER A 215 -1.39 -16.76 5.12
N ALA A 216 -0.75 -16.14 4.13
CA ALA A 216 0.69 -16.20 3.94
C ALA A 216 1.49 -15.30 4.91
N LEU A 217 0.82 -14.37 5.61
CA LEU A 217 1.47 -13.35 6.42
C LEU A 217 1.04 -13.44 7.88
N GLN A 218 2.00 -13.48 8.80
CA GLN A 218 1.72 -13.54 10.23
C GLN A 218 2.68 -12.64 11.00
N LEU A 219 2.14 -11.72 11.79
CA LEU A 219 2.92 -10.99 12.79
C LEU A 219 2.82 -11.70 14.14
N GLU A 220 3.95 -11.74 14.84
CA GLU A 220 4.04 -12.34 16.17
C GLU A 220 4.88 -11.44 17.08
N GLY A 221 4.55 -11.45 18.38
CA GLY A 221 5.36 -10.86 19.44
C GLY A 221 5.74 -11.91 20.46
N GLU A 222 7.00 -11.91 20.89
CA GLU A 222 7.53 -12.80 21.91
C GLU A 222 7.04 -12.35 23.30
N ILE A 223 6.66 -13.29 24.13
CA ILE A 223 6.39 -13.08 25.56
C ILE A 223 7.72 -12.97 26.28
N LEU A 224 8.12 -11.77 26.65
CA LEU A 224 9.38 -11.47 27.30
C LEU A 224 9.32 -11.76 28.82
N GLU A 225 8.15 -11.56 29.41
CA GLU A 225 7.94 -11.76 30.85
C GLU A 225 6.47 -12.02 31.16
N ILE A 226 6.18 -12.79 32.22
CA ILE A 226 4.84 -12.97 32.81
C ILE A 226 4.94 -12.69 34.30
N ARG A 227 4.09 -11.81 34.81
CA ARG A 227 4.04 -11.43 36.24
C ARG A 227 2.64 -11.61 36.80
N ALA A 228 2.57 -12.18 38.02
CA ALA A 228 1.37 -12.07 38.82
C ALA A 228 1.27 -10.64 39.41
N VAL A 229 0.12 -10.02 39.24
CA VAL A 229 -0.10 -8.63 39.66
C VAL A 229 -1.37 -8.51 40.50
N ASN A 230 -1.24 -7.82 41.65
CA ASN A 230 -2.36 -7.39 42.49
C ASN A 230 -2.10 -5.94 42.98
N SER A 231 -1.83 -5.05 42.06
CA SER A 231 -1.42 -3.66 42.34
C SER A 231 -1.85 -2.72 41.22
N ARG A 232 -1.44 -1.47 41.29
CA ARG A 232 -1.49 -0.52 40.17
C ARG A 232 -0.29 -0.75 39.26
N VAL A 233 -0.52 -0.73 37.94
CA VAL A 233 0.49 -1.00 36.91
C VAL A 233 0.39 -0.03 35.75
N GLY A 234 1.51 0.11 35.01
CA GLY A 234 1.63 0.95 33.84
C GLY A 234 1.70 2.44 34.16
N TYR A 235 1.89 3.27 33.15
CA TYR A 235 1.88 4.72 33.28
C TYR A 235 0.52 5.25 33.71
N GLY A 236 -0.57 4.63 33.23
CA GLY A 236 -1.95 4.96 33.60
C GLY A 236 -2.34 4.49 35.00
N GLN A 237 -1.44 3.82 35.74
CA GLN A 237 -1.70 3.31 37.11
C GLN A 237 -3.00 2.51 37.22
N ARG A 238 -3.32 1.71 36.19
CA ARG A 238 -4.50 0.85 36.16
C ARG A 238 -4.43 -0.19 37.28
N ARG A 239 -5.49 -0.31 38.04
CA ARG A 239 -5.58 -1.31 39.11
C ARG A 239 -5.90 -2.69 38.54
N ILE A 240 -4.99 -3.65 38.70
CA ILE A 240 -5.18 -5.05 38.37
C ILE A 240 -5.39 -5.82 39.67
N ARG A 241 -6.45 -6.64 39.70
CA ARG A 241 -6.80 -7.46 40.87
C ARG A 241 -6.54 -8.94 40.58
N SER A 242 -5.53 -9.50 41.25
CA SER A 242 -5.17 -10.94 41.22
C SER A 242 -5.22 -11.56 39.82
N ASN A 243 -4.37 -11.01 38.90
CA ASN A 243 -4.28 -11.53 37.55
C ASN A 243 -2.81 -11.55 37.07
N GLN A 244 -2.56 -12.13 35.91
CA GLN A 244 -1.26 -12.17 35.26
C GLN A 244 -1.19 -11.17 34.10
N VAL A 245 -0.05 -10.53 33.97
CA VAL A 245 0.28 -9.59 32.92
C VAL A 245 1.49 -10.12 32.17
N ALA A 246 1.40 -10.18 30.84
CA ALA A 246 2.54 -10.46 29.98
C ALA A 246 3.13 -9.14 29.44
N ILE A 247 4.45 -9.08 29.40
CA ILE A 247 5.19 -8.10 28.62
C ILE A 247 5.52 -8.79 27.29
N VAL A 248 4.96 -8.24 26.21
CA VAL A 248 5.07 -8.82 24.85
C VAL A 248 5.88 -7.88 23.99
N SER A 249 6.84 -8.40 23.23
CA SER A 249 7.56 -7.68 22.19
C SER A 249 6.57 -7.15 21.16
N GLY A 250 6.72 -5.87 20.79
CA GLY A 250 5.81 -5.16 19.91
C GLY A 250 5.12 -3.99 20.61
N GLY A 251 5.40 -2.79 20.10
CA GLY A 251 4.87 -1.53 20.61
C GLY A 251 4.61 -0.54 19.47
N THR A 252 4.54 0.75 19.80
CA THR A 252 4.13 1.78 18.84
C THR A 252 5.08 1.91 17.64
N LYS A 253 6.39 1.68 17.78
CA LYS A 253 7.35 1.66 16.64
C LYS A 253 7.01 0.57 15.61
N HIS A 254 6.34 -0.50 16.06
CA HIS A 254 5.91 -1.61 15.20
C HIS A 254 4.48 -1.45 14.66
N GLY A 255 3.82 -0.33 14.94
CA GLY A 255 2.43 -0.10 14.58
C GLY A 255 1.40 -0.72 15.54
N ILE A 256 1.84 -1.29 16.67
CA ILE A 256 0.95 -1.87 17.69
C ILE A 256 0.24 -0.74 18.44
N GLY A 257 -1.10 -0.82 18.49
CA GLY A 257 -1.95 0.20 19.13
C GLY A 257 -2.15 1.46 18.30
N LEU A 258 -1.52 1.59 17.13
CA LEU A 258 -1.76 2.70 16.21
C LEU A 258 -3.02 2.42 15.38
N ARG A 259 -3.91 3.40 15.32
CA ARG A 259 -5.11 3.35 14.46
C ARG A 259 -5.04 4.46 13.43
N ALA A 260 -5.26 4.11 12.17
CA ALA A 260 -5.53 5.12 11.14
C ALA A 260 -6.85 5.81 11.46
N ALA A 261 -6.90 7.14 11.31
CA ALA A 261 -8.15 7.86 11.41
C ALA A 261 -9.19 7.27 10.46
N ALA A 262 -10.35 6.92 10.99
CA ALA A 262 -11.47 6.42 10.19
C ALA A 262 -12.50 7.52 10.01
N THR A 263 -12.98 7.68 8.77
CA THR A 263 -14.16 8.51 8.47
C THR A 263 -15.36 7.58 8.29
N PRO A 264 -16.11 7.26 9.36
CA PRO A 264 -17.24 6.35 9.26
C PRO A 264 -18.36 6.99 8.43
N THR A 265 -18.69 6.37 7.30
CA THR A 265 -19.70 6.89 6.34
C THR A 265 -21.12 6.38 6.59
N GLY A 266 -21.28 5.33 7.39
CA GLY A 266 -22.59 4.73 7.69
C GLY A 266 -22.95 4.75 9.18
N ILE A 267 -24.25 4.67 9.52
CA ILE A 267 -24.75 4.66 10.91
C ILE A 267 -24.10 3.52 11.71
N ARG A 268 -24.01 2.32 11.12
CA ARG A 268 -23.39 1.16 11.76
C ARG A 268 -21.92 1.40 12.09
N SER A 269 -21.15 1.98 11.18
CA SER A 269 -19.73 2.29 11.42
C SER A 269 -19.54 3.38 12.48
N LYS A 270 -20.43 4.37 12.53
CA LYS A 270 -20.44 5.39 13.58
C LYS A 270 -20.71 4.78 14.95
N LEU A 271 -21.71 3.90 15.06
CA LEU A 271 -22.04 3.21 16.31
C LEU A 271 -20.89 2.32 16.79
N VAL A 272 -20.23 1.58 15.89
CA VAL A 272 -19.05 0.77 16.21
C VAL A 272 -17.91 1.65 16.73
N SER A 273 -17.67 2.81 16.11
CA SER A 273 -16.62 3.75 16.55
C SER A 273 -16.91 4.30 17.96
N VAL A 274 -18.16 4.65 18.26
CA VAL A 274 -18.59 5.10 19.60
C VAL A 274 -18.40 3.97 20.62
N ALA A 275 -18.87 2.75 20.32
CA ALA A 275 -18.73 1.60 21.22
C ALA A 275 -17.26 1.29 21.54
N LEU A 276 -16.37 1.35 20.55
CA LEU A 276 -14.94 1.18 20.76
C LEU A 276 -14.34 2.28 21.64
N GLY A 277 -14.75 3.54 21.43
CA GLY A 277 -14.31 4.66 22.27
C GLY A 277 -14.76 4.52 23.73
N VAL A 278 -15.99 4.05 23.97
CA VAL A 278 -16.50 3.76 25.33
C VAL A 278 -15.70 2.65 26.00
N LEU A 279 -15.40 1.55 25.29
CA LEU A 279 -14.57 0.45 25.83
C LEU A 279 -13.16 0.94 26.21
N GLU A 280 -12.56 1.80 25.37
CA GLU A 280 -11.27 2.40 25.66
C GLU A 280 -11.31 3.31 26.89
N ALA A 281 -12.34 4.14 27.00
CA ALA A 281 -12.56 5.03 28.16
C ALA A 281 -12.75 4.25 29.46
N LEU A 282 -13.35 3.04 29.38
CA LEU A 282 -13.50 2.12 30.52
C LEU A 282 -12.21 1.29 30.82
N GLY A 283 -11.15 1.50 30.05
CA GLY A 283 -9.88 0.79 30.22
C GLY A 283 -9.84 -0.61 29.61
N ASP A 284 -10.81 -0.99 28.80
CA ASP A 284 -10.87 -2.27 28.11
C ASP A 284 -10.39 -2.18 26.64
N ALA A 285 -9.29 -1.46 26.43
CA ALA A 285 -8.67 -1.32 25.11
C ALA A 285 -8.18 -2.69 24.61
N ARG A 286 -8.70 -3.13 23.46
CA ARG A 286 -8.29 -4.38 22.84
C ARG A 286 -6.94 -4.26 22.19
N SER A 287 -6.05 -5.22 22.46
CA SER A 287 -4.79 -5.35 21.75
C SER A 287 -4.98 -6.16 20.45
N PRO A 288 -4.05 -6.06 19.50
CA PRO A 288 -4.04 -6.93 18.34
C PRO A 288 -3.58 -8.36 18.67
N PHE A 289 -2.96 -8.58 19.83
CA PHE A 289 -2.50 -9.91 20.23
C PHE A 289 -3.65 -10.86 20.53
N VAL A 290 -3.50 -12.10 20.04
CA VAL A 290 -4.57 -13.11 20.07
C VAL A 290 -4.09 -14.36 20.79
N TYR A 291 -4.92 -14.89 21.67
CA TYR A 291 -4.73 -16.18 22.33
C TYR A 291 -5.99 -17.03 22.16
N LYS A 292 -5.83 -18.27 21.65
CA LYS A 292 -6.94 -19.21 21.37
C LYS A 292 -8.11 -18.54 20.62
N GLY A 293 -7.79 -17.72 19.58
CA GLY A 293 -8.77 -17.05 18.73
C GLY A 293 -9.43 -15.79 19.33
N LYS A 294 -9.08 -15.40 20.57
CA LYS A 294 -9.64 -14.21 21.22
C LYS A 294 -8.59 -13.12 21.37
N ALA A 295 -8.95 -11.88 21.02
CA ALA A 295 -8.10 -10.72 21.27
C ALA A 295 -7.91 -10.50 22.78
N LEU A 296 -6.67 -10.26 23.17
CA LEU A 296 -6.31 -9.91 24.55
C LEU A 296 -6.43 -8.39 24.75
N ASN A 297 -6.58 -7.95 26.01
CA ASN A 297 -6.67 -6.53 26.34
C ASN A 297 -5.31 -5.97 26.71
N PHE A 298 -5.06 -4.72 26.33
CA PHE A 298 -3.96 -3.96 26.88
C PHE A 298 -4.19 -3.71 28.39
N VAL A 299 -3.11 -3.73 29.14
CA VAL A 299 -3.11 -3.24 30.53
C VAL A 299 -2.94 -1.72 30.57
N ASP A 300 -2.11 -1.20 29.70
CA ASP A 300 -1.78 0.21 29.55
C ASP A 300 -1.54 0.54 28.07
N THR A 301 -1.36 1.82 27.76
CA THR A 301 -0.94 2.27 26.43
C THR A 301 0.33 1.54 25.99
N PRO A 302 0.42 1.03 24.77
CA PRO A 302 1.63 0.39 24.26
C PRO A 302 2.84 1.31 24.37
N HIS A 303 3.95 0.77 24.87
CA HIS A 303 5.23 1.47 24.86
C HIS A 303 5.84 1.46 23.45
N MET A 304 6.99 2.08 23.25
CA MET A 304 7.64 2.09 21.93
C MET A 304 7.95 0.68 21.42
N SER A 305 8.51 -0.19 22.27
CA SER A 305 9.03 -1.50 21.86
C SER A 305 8.26 -2.69 22.42
N VAL A 306 7.44 -2.50 23.47
CA VAL A 306 6.72 -3.56 24.15
C VAL A 306 5.29 -3.15 24.47
N SER A 307 4.45 -4.14 24.71
CA SER A 307 3.07 -3.98 25.16
C SER A 307 2.82 -4.78 26.44
N MET A 308 2.06 -4.23 27.36
CA MET A 308 1.58 -4.92 28.55
C MET A 308 0.19 -5.49 28.28
N ILE A 309 0.07 -6.81 28.34
CA ILE A 309 -1.15 -7.55 27.95
C ILE A 309 -1.72 -8.29 29.15
N LEU A 310 -3.02 -8.10 29.38
CA LEU A 310 -3.74 -8.83 30.41
C LEU A 310 -4.00 -10.27 29.96
N LEU A 311 -3.53 -11.25 30.71
CA LEU A 311 -3.71 -12.66 30.38
C LEU A 311 -5.02 -13.20 30.95
N PRO A 312 -5.66 -14.18 30.28
CA PRO A 312 -6.80 -14.90 30.85
C PRO A 312 -6.38 -15.67 32.10
N LYS A 313 -7.29 -15.86 33.06
CA LYS A 313 -6.98 -16.57 34.31
C LYS A 313 -6.44 -17.98 34.09
N ASN A 314 -6.96 -18.69 33.08
CA ASN A 314 -6.62 -20.09 32.80
C ASN A 314 -5.83 -20.14 31.46
N HIS A 315 -4.63 -19.55 31.42
CA HIS A 315 -3.75 -19.66 30.28
C HIS A 315 -2.61 -20.66 30.52
N ASP A 316 -2.05 -21.17 29.44
CA ASP A 316 -0.89 -22.07 29.41
C ASP A 316 0.36 -21.39 28.80
N LEU A 317 0.31 -20.08 28.62
CA LEU A 317 1.39 -19.25 28.01
C LEU A 317 2.62 -19.22 28.94
N LYS A 318 3.81 -19.23 28.32
CA LYS A 318 5.12 -19.20 29.00
C LYS A 318 6.00 -18.12 28.34
N VAL A 319 6.97 -17.61 29.08
CA VAL A 319 8.04 -16.75 28.58
C VAL A 319 8.77 -17.45 27.44
N GLY A 320 9.13 -16.75 26.40
CA GLY A 320 9.74 -17.25 25.16
C GLY A 320 8.75 -17.77 24.13
N GLN A 321 7.46 -17.89 24.44
CA GLN A 321 6.44 -18.22 23.45
C GLN A 321 6.00 -16.97 22.67
N TYR A 322 5.40 -17.19 21.50
CA TYR A 322 4.96 -16.12 20.62
C TYR A 322 3.44 -15.98 20.58
N LEU A 323 2.95 -14.76 20.67
CA LEU A 323 1.54 -14.41 20.45
C LEU A 323 1.36 -13.87 19.04
N LYS A 324 0.38 -14.41 18.31
CA LYS A 324 -0.03 -13.85 17.01
C LYS A 324 -0.67 -12.49 17.20
N ALA A 325 -0.39 -11.58 16.27
CA ALA A 325 -1.00 -10.25 16.25
C ALA A 325 -1.79 -10.00 14.96
N GLN A 326 -3.03 -9.59 15.12
CA GLN A 326 -3.88 -9.16 14.00
C GLN A 326 -3.65 -7.67 13.72
N VAL A 327 -2.89 -7.39 12.68
CA VAL A 327 -2.44 -6.03 12.35
C VAL A 327 -2.80 -5.61 10.95
N ARG A 328 -2.65 -4.31 10.70
CA ARG A 328 -2.69 -3.73 9.37
C ARG A 328 -1.25 -3.61 8.85
N PHE A 329 -0.82 -4.52 7.98
CA PHE A 329 0.56 -4.59 7.48
C PHE A 329 1.07 -3.28 6.84
N THR A 330 0.19 -2.47 6.25
CA THR A 330 0.57 -1.15 5.71
C THR A 330 1.02 -0.12 6.76
N THR A 331 0.82 -0.40 8.05
CA THR A 331 1.26 0.44 9.18
C THR A 331 2.15 -0.33 10.16
N THR A 332 2.57 -1.54 9.80
CA THR A 332 3.34 -2.43 10.67
C THR A 332 4.79 -2.51 10.22
N ASN A 333 5.72 -2.26 11.14
CA ASN A 333 7.16 -2.33 10.91
C ASN A 333 7.77 -3.41 11.81
N PRO A 334 7.86 -4.68 11.36
CA PRO A 334 8.48 -5.74 12.15
C PRO A 334 9.99 -5.53 12.25
N ASP A 335 10.61 -5.90 13.38
CA ASP A 335 12.07 -5.88 13.50
C ASP A 335 12.71 -6.93 12.55
N TRP A 336 12.02 -8.05 12.32
CA TRP A 336 12.49 -9.17 11.48
C TRP A 336 11.38 -9.68 10.57
N VAL A 337 11.76 -9.99 9.34
CA VAL A 337 10.89 -10.68 8.38
C VAL A 337 11.50 -12.04 8.08
N LEU A 338 10.95 -13.09 8.71
CA LEU A 338 11.37 -14.47 8.53
C LEU A 338 10.52 -15.15 7.45
N THR A 339 11.13 -15.95 6.60
CA THR A 339 10.47 -16.81 5.60
C THR A 339 10.50 -18.26 6.04
N LYS A 340 9.44 -19.00 5.76
CA LYS A 340 9.37 -20.46 5.89
C LYS A 340 8.90 -21.08 4.58
#